data_4e731219590a87c93ca9d0f8bbae2725
#
_entry.id   4e731219590a87c93ca9d0f8bbae2725
#
_cell.length_a   1.000
_cell.length_b   1.000
_cell.length_c   1.000
_cell.angle_alpha   90.00
_cell.angle_beta   90.00
_cell.angle_gamma   90.00
#
_symmetry.space_group_name_H-M   'P 1'
#
loop_
_entity.id
_entity.type
_entity.pdbx_description
1 polymer ?
#
loop_
_entity_poly.entity_id
_entity_poly.type
_entity_poly.pdbx_seq_one_letter_code
_entity_poly.pdbx_strand_id
1 'polypeptide(L)'
;MPSIITASQLRSVLGVSSSLYSDAYLDSIIDSAEGVILPLLESYTNKIQGYKIINGQAICYTQLPNMFVEGQTVTIASVATALNGAHTITDNYTRPVSFSFATNEADIDFQPVIPDGSAYISGKTAASLYAADPDIENAITIVSVEIFQSITAAGGQIEGVDFVPTPYRMGRNLPARVYSLIAKYVSVDSMVQ
;
A
#
# COMPACT_ATOMS: atom_id res chain seq x y z
N MET A 1 -7.19 -2.20 -8.44
CA MET A 1 -6.52 -2.21 -9.78
C MET A 1 -5.05 -1.94 -9.56
N PRO A 2 -4.20 -2.76 -10.14
CA PRO A 2 -2.75 -2.58 -10.04
C PRO A 2 -2.32 -1.20 -10.53
N SER A 3 -1.29 -0.66 -9.90
CA SER A 3 -0.81 0.71 -10.14
C SER A 3 0.62 0.76 -10.71
N ILE A 4 1.40 -0.29 -10.52
CA ILE A 4 2.81 -0.35 -10.92
C ILE A 4 3.02 -1.24 -12.15
N ILE A 5 2.50 -2.47 -12.11
CA ILE A 5 2.59 -3.40 -13.25
C ILE A 5 1.19 -3.85 -13.69
N THR A 6 1.08 -4.30 -14.92
CA THR A 6 -0.19 -4.75 -15.53
C THR A 6 -0.30 -6.27 -15.56
N ALA A 7 -1.53 -6.81 -15.63
CA ALA A 7 -1.78 -8.23 -15.85
C ALA A 7 -1.07 -8.76 -17.12
N SER A 8 -0.97 -7.94 -18.17
CA SER A 8 -0.27 -8.30 -19.41
C SER A 8 1.24 -8.48 -19.20
N GLN A 9 1.87 -7.60 -18.41
CA GLN A 9 3.30 -7.73 -18.05
C GLN A 9 3.53 -8.99 -17.22
N LEU A 10 2.73 -9.20 -16.17
CA LEU A 10 2.83 -10.40 -15.34
C LEU A 10 2.61 -11.68 -16.14
N ARG A 11 1.62 -11.69 -17.04
CA ARG A 11 1.34 -12.82 -17.94
C ARG A 11 2.54 -13.15 -18.82
N SER A 12 3.20 -12.15 -19.37
CA SER A 12 4.39 -12.33 -20.21
C SER A 12 5.53 -12.98 -19.42
N VAL A 13 5.73 -12.58 -18.16
CA VAL A 13 6.77 -13.17 -17.29
C VAL A 13 6.42 -14.61 -16.92
N LEU A 14 5.15 -14.90 -16.61
CA LEU A 14 4.70 -16.24 -16.24
C LEU A 14 4.64 -17.21 -17.44
N GLY A 15 4.58 -16.72 -18.68
CA GLY A 15 4.40 -17.53 -19.87
C GLY A 15 3.04 -18.22 -19.96
N VAL A 16 2.01 -17.67 -19.31
CA VAL A 16 0.66 -18.29 -19.27
C VAL A 16 -0.29 -17.65 -20.26
N SER A 17 -1.31 -18.42 -20.72
CA SER A 17 -2.29 -17.91 -21.66
C SER A 17 -3.44 -17.18 -20.97
N SER A 18 -4.07 -16.24 -21.69
CA SER A 18 -5.24 -15.52 -21.21
C SER A 18 -6.51 -16.40 -21.13
N SER A 19 -6.52 -17.56 -21.81
CA SER A 19 -7.61 -18.52 -21.71
C SER A 19 -7.60 -19.31 -20.40
N LEU A 20 -6.44 -19.45 -19.76
CA LEU A 20 -6.29 -20.16 -18.48
C LEU A 20 -6.42 -19.21 -17.28
N TYR A 21 -5.82 -18.02 -17.40
CA TYR A 21 -5.80 -17.04 -16.31
C TYR A 21 -6.30 -15.69 -16.81
N SER A 22 -7.43 -15.23 -16.27
CA SER A 22 -8.03 -13.94 -16.63
C SER A 22 -7.19 -12.78 -16.13
N ASP A 23 -7.34 -11.59 -16.74
CA ASP A 23 -6.69 -10.36 -16.28
C ASP A 23 -7.10 -10.03 -14.84
N ALA A 24 -8.39 -10.16 -14.51
CA ALA A 24 -8.88 -9.90 -13.15
C ALA A 24 -8.22 -10.79 -12.09
N TYR A 25 -7.89 -12.05 -12.43
CA TYR A 25 -7.16 -12.95 -11.53
C TYR A 25 -5.72 -12.49 -11.34
N LEU A 26 -5.03 -12.15 -12.43
CA LEU A 26 -3.66 -11.65 -12.34
C LEU A 26 -3.60 -10.28 -11.65
N ASP A 27 -4.55 -9.40 -11.89
CA ASP A 27 -4.69 -8.12 -11.18
C ASP A 27 -4.81 -8.33 -9.67
N SER A 28 -5.58 -9.32 -9.21
CA SER A 28 -5.71 -9.59 -7.78
C SER A 28 -4.41 -10.06 -7.11
N ILE A 29 -3.57 -10.77 -7.88
CA ILE A 29 -2.24 -11.18 -7.42
C ILE A 29 -1.30 -9.97 -7.34
N ILE A 30 -1.33 -9.11 -8.37
CA ILE A 30 -0.53 -7.88 -8.38
C ILE A 30 -0.98 -6.95 -7.26
N ASP A 31 -2.28 -6.74 -7.06
CA ASP A 31 -2.82 -5.92 -5.96
C ASP A 31 -2.32 -6.44 -4.59
N SER A 32 -2.23 -7.78 -4.44
CA SER A 32 -1.69 -8.38 -3.22
C SER A 32 -0.18 -8.12 -3.06
N ALA A 33 0.59 -8.19 -4.12
CA ALA A 33 2.03 -7.89 -4.11
C ALA A 33 2.29 -6.41 -3.85
N GLU A 34 1.53 -5.50 -4.48
CA GLU A 34 1.57 -4.07 -4.23
C GLU A 34 1.20 -3.75 -2.77
N GLY A 35 0.21 -4.44 -2.22
CA GLY A 35 -0.19 -4.32 -0.82
C GLY A 35 0.89 -4.69 0.19
N VAL A 36 1.87 -5.50 -0.21
CA VAL A 36 3.04 -5.84 0.61
C VAL A 36 4.19 -4.84 0.41
N ILE A 37 4.46 -4.43 -0.82
CA ILE A 37 5.64 -3.61 -1.15
C ILE A 37 5.41 -2.11 -0.90
N LEU A 38 4.30 -1.55 -1.42
CA LEU A 38 4.07 -0.11 -1.39
C LEU A 38 4.04 0.51 0.03
N PRO A 39 3.48 -0.15 1.06
CA PRO A 39 3.51 0.38 2.42
C PRO A 39 4.91 0.49 3.04
N LEU A 40 5.90 -0.22 2.49
CA LEU A 40 7.28 -0.16 2.98
C LEU A 40 8.05 1.04 2.41
N LEU A 41 7.56 1.61 1.31
CA LEU A 41 8.25 2.67 0.58
C LEU A 41 7.95 4.04 1.20
N GLU A 42 8.95 4.91 1.18
CA GLU A 42 8.78 6.29 1.61
C GLU A 42 7.76 7.02 0.72
N SER A 43 6.78 7.65 1.34
CA SER A 43 5.72 8.37 0.64
C SER A 43 5.04 9.40 1.55
N TYR A 44 4.18 10.23 0.96
CA TYR A 44 3.32 11.15 1.71
C TYR A 44 1.96 10.50 2.03
N THR A 45 2.00 9.25 2.49
CA THR A 45 0.83 8.49 2.96
C THR A 45 1.05 8.06 4.40
N ASN A 46 0.08 8.33 5.27
CA ASN A 46 0.12 7.94 6.67
C ASN A 46 -1.15 7.22 7.07
N LYS A 47 -1.03 6.24 7.97
CA LYS A 47 -2.16 5.58 8.61
C LYS A 47 -2.70 6.44 9.74
N ILE A 48 -4.02 6.54 9.84
CA ILE A 48 -4.74 7.26 10.91
C ILE A 48 -5.29 6.23 11.88
N GLN A 49 -4.84 6.28 13.13
CA GLN A 49 -5.26 5.37 14.20
C GLN A 49 -6.43 5.91 15.02
N GLY A 50 -6.67 7.20 14.98
CA GLY A 50 -7.76 7.82 15.71
C GLY A 50 -7.91 9.29 15.37
N TYR A 51 -9.00 9.86 15.83
CA TYR A 51 -9.28 11.29 15.66
C TYR A 51 -10.03 11.84 16.87
N LYS A 52 -10.04 13.14 17.02
CA LYS A 52 -10.95 13.90 17.88
C LYS A 52 -11.33 15.20 17.22
N ILE A 53 -12.45 15.78 17.66
CA ILE A 53 -12.88 17.09 17.19
C ILE A 53 -13.00 18.02 18.41
N ILE A 54 -12.39 19.19 18.33
CA ILE A 54 -12.42 20.19 19.38
C ILE A 54 -12.38 21.60 18.79
N ASN A 55 -13.29 22.45 19.21
CA ASN A 55 -13.36 23.85 18.78
C ASN A 55 -13.38 24.04 17.25
N GLY A 56 -14.12 23.21 16.52
CA GLY A 56 -14.21 23.27 15.06
C GLY A 56 -12.96 22.79 14.33
N GLN A 57 -12.08 22.05 15.00
CA GLN A 57 -10.90 21.44 14.41
C GLN A 57 -10.96 19.92 14.56
N ALA A 58 -10.88 19.19 13.46
CA ALA A 58 -10.64 17.76 13.47
C ALA A 58 -9.14 17.52 13.57
N ILE A 59 -8.72 16.72 14.55
CA ILE A 59 -7.33 16.34 14.80
C ILE A 59 -7.21 14.85 14.54
N CYS A 60 -6.44 14.49 13.53
CA CYS A 60 -6.14 13.10 13.18
C CYS A 60 -4.77 12.71 13.75
N TYR A 61 -4.71 11.52 14.35
CA TYR A 61 -3.49 10.94 14.93
C TYR A 61 -2.94 9.87 13.98
N THR A 62 -1.69 10.04 13.59
CA THR A 62 -1.00 9.13 12.67
C THR A 62 -0.19 8.09 13.42
N GLN A 63 -0.02 6.91 12.82
CA GLN A 63 0.78 5.82 13.39
C GLN A 63 2.26 6.18 13.43
N LEU A 64 2.76 6.80 12.37
CA LEU A 64 4.15 7.23 12.20
C LEU A 64 4.20 8.75 12.08
N PRO A 65 5.37 9.36 12.26
CA PRO A 65 5.56 10.77 11.98
C PRO A 65 5.11 11.11 10.56
N ASN A 66 4.29 12.14 10.43
CA ASN A 66 3.83 12.62 9.14
C ASN A 66 4.70 13.79 8.65
N MET A 67 4.73 13.99 7.33
CA MET A 67 5.45 15.10 6.69
C MET A 67 4.47 16.20 6.23
N PHE A 68 3.26 16.23 6.81
CA PHE A 68 2.25 17.21 6.43
C PHE A 68 2.54 18.56 7.06
N VAL A 69 2.31 19.63 6.30
CA VAL A 69 2.51 21.00 6.76
C VAL A 69 1.27 21.84 6.51
N GLU A 70 1.15 22.95 7.23
CA GLU A 70 0.07 23.91 7.06
C GLU A 70 -0.10 24.33 5.60
N GLY A 71 -1.36 24.48 5.18
CA GLY A 71 -1.74 24.88 3.82
C GLY A 71 -1.72 23.77 2.79
N GLN A 72 -1.19 22.58 3.10
CA GLN A 72 -1.28 21.44 2.21
C GLN A 72 -2.68 20.84 2.18
N THR A 73 -3.09 20.35 1.02
CA THR A 73 -4.32 19.56 0.89
C THR A 73 -4.01 18.09 0.99
N VAL A 74 -4.62 17.42 1.97
CA VAL A 74 -4.57 15.97 2.15
C VAL A 74 -5.91 15.36 1.83
N THR A 75 -5.91 14.15 1.30
CA THR A 75 -7.12 13.34 1.14
C THR A 75 -7.16 12.32 2.28
N ILE A 76 -8.28 12.29 3.00
CA ILE A 76 -8.53 11.37 4.11
C ILE A 76 -9.51 10.30 3.64
N ALA A 77 -9.24 9.06 3.98
CA ALA A 77 -10.10 7.93 3.68
C ALA A 77 -10.21 6.97 4.86
N SER A 78 -11.38 6.32 4.97
CA SER A 78 -11.66 5.26 5.96
C SER A 78 -11.54 5.69 7.42
N VAL A 79 -11.78 6.98 7.75
CA VAL A 79 -11.78 7.49 9.13
C VAL A 79 -13.21 7.60 9.65
N ALA A 80 -13.95 8.58 9.17
CA ALA A 80 -15.37 8.77 9.46
C ALA A 80 -16.00 9.45 8.25
N THR A 81 -17.27 9.13 7.95
CA THR A 81 -17.94 9.66 6.75
C THR A 81 -17.85 11.17 6.62
N ALA A 82 -17.98 11.89 7.73
CA ALA A 82 -17.94 13.35 7.78
C ALA A 82 -16.51 13.92 7.63
N LEU A 83 -15.49 13.14 7.89
CA LEU A 83 -14.08 13.54 7.83
C LEU A 83 -13.34 13.02 6.61
N ASN A 84 -13.96 12.11 5.84
CA ASN A 84 -13.37 11.61 4.60
C ASN A 84 -13.43 12.67 3.50
N GLY A 85 -12.40 12.73 2.69
CA GLY A 85 -12.32 13.68 1.58
C GLY A 85 -11.06 14.54 1.60
N ALA A 86 -11.04 15.58 0.79
CA ALA A 86 -9.92 16.52 0.69
C ALA A 86 -10.06 17.65 1.72
N HIS A 87 -9.03 17.84 2.52
CA HIS A 87 -8.98 18.89 3.56
C HIS A 87 -7.67 19.64 3.51
N THR A 88 -7.72 20.94 3.81
CA THR A 88 -6.52 21.77 3.95
C THR A 88 -6.05 21.74 5.39
N ILE A 89 -4.79 21.42 5.62
CA ILE A 89 -4.18 21.33 6.94
C ILE A 89 -4.07 22.73 7.57
N THR A 90 -4.39 22.79 8.86
CA THR A 90 -4.21 23.96 9.71
C THR A 90 -3.08 23.75 10.70
N ASP A 91 -2.41 24.80 11.16
CA ASP A 91 -1.29 24.71 12.11
C ASP A 91 -1.70 24.48 13.57
N ASN A 92 -2.98 24.58 13.90
CA ASN A 92 -3.46 24.62 15.30
C ASN A 92 -2.98 23.41 16.15
N TYR A 93 -3.03 22.20 15.58
CA TYR A 93 -2.69 20.95 16.27
C TYR A 93 -1.78 20.05 15.43
N THR A 94 -1.11 20.59 14.42
CA THR A 94 -0.19 19.83 13.59
C THR A 94 1.11 19.57 14.34
N ARG A 95 1.48 18.30 14.47
CA ARG A 95 2.64 17.77 15.20
C ARG A 95 3.20 16.60 14.40
N PRO A 96 4.37 16.06 14.75
CA PRO A 96 4.93 14.91 14.01
C PRO A 96 3.96 13.73 13.84
N VAL A 97 3.16 13.43 14.86
CA VAL A 97 2.20 12.30 14.84
C VAL A 97 0.74 12.74 14.84
N SER A 98 0.46 13.96 14.46
CA SER A 98 -0.91 14.47 14.30
C SER A 98 -0.96 15.61 13.30
N PHE A 99 -2.11 15.79 12.69
CA PHE A 99 -2.44 16.97 11.86
C PHE A 99 -3.88 17.38 12.09
N SER A 100 -4.20 18.62 11.77
CA SER A 100 -5.56 19.16 11.96
C SER A 100 -6.06 19.89 10.73
N PHE A 101 -7.37 19.95 10.62
CA PHE A 101 -8.08 20.72 9.60
C PHE A 101 -9.42 21.25 10.16
N ALA A 102 -9.93 22.32 9.58
CA ALA A 102 -11.20 22.90 10.00
C ALA A 102 -12.38 21.98 9.63
N THR A 103 -13.34 21.86 10.54
CA THR A 103 -14.59 21.11 10.34
C THR A 103 -15.76 21.83 10.99
N ASN A 104 -16.97 21.56 10.51
CA ASN A 104 -18.21 22.04 11.10
C ASN A 104 -18.90 21.00 12.01
N GLU A 105 -18.25 19.85 12.21
CA GLU A 105 -18.76 18.78 13.07
C GLU A 105 -18.70 19.21 14.55
N ALA A 106 -19.62 18.65 15.36
CA ALA A 106 -19.62 18.87 16.79
C ALA A 106 -18.36 18.28 17.45
N ASP A 107 -17.98 18.84 18.59
CA ASP A 107 -16.87 18.34 19.39
C ASP A 107 -17.09 16.88 19.78
N ILE A 108 -16.08 16.06 19.55
CA ILE A 108 -16.08 14.62 19.81
C ILE A 108 -14.76 14.27 20.52
N ASP A 109 -14.86 13.56 21.64
CA ASP A 109 -13.70 12.97 22.30
C ASP A 109 -12.98 11.98 21.41
N PHE A 110 -11.77 11.59 21.79
CA PHE A 110 -10.92 10.67 21.01
C PHE A 110 -11.69 9.42 20.60
N GLN A 111 -11.70 9.15 19.30
CA GLN A 111 -12.27 7.95 18.67
C GLN A 111 -11.16 7.16 17.98
N PRO A 112 -10.98 5.87 18.32
CA PRO A 112 -10.09 5.00 17.57
C PRO A 112 -10.68 4.68 16.19
N VAL A 113 -9.81 4.51 15.19
CA VAL A 113 -10.17 4.10 13.82
C VAL A 113 -9.68 2.68 13.60
N ILE A 114 -10.61 1.72 13.45
CA ILE A 114 -10.31 0.30 13.26
C ILE A 114 -11.19 -0.27 12.13
N PRO A 115 -10.59 -0.81 11.05
CA PRO A 115 -9.16 -0.77 10.70
C PRO A 115 -8.68 0.65 10.45
N ASP A 116 -7.35 0.87 10.48
CA ASP A 116 -6.74 2.19 10.32
C ASP A 116 -7.28 2.93 9.10
N GLY A 117 -7.51 4.22 9.26
CA GLY A 117 -7.75 5.13 8.15
C GLY A 117 -6.45 5.51 7.45
N SER A 118 -6.55 6.33 6.40
CA SER A 118 -5.39 6.84 5.69
C SER A 118 -5.50 8.33 5.38
N ALA A 119 -4.35 9.01 5.36
CA ALA A 119 -4.20 10.36 4.84
C ALA A 119 -3.07 10.40 3.84
N TYR A 120 -3.25 11.04 2.69
CA TYR A 120 -2.23 11.15 1.67
C TYR A 120 -2.34 12.46 0.88
N ILE A 121 -1.21 12.90 0.30
CA ILE A 121 -1.17 13.99 -0.66
C ILE A 121 -1.34 13.42 -2.07
N SER A 122 -2.28 13.96 -2.86
CA SER A 122 -2.51 13.53 -4.24
C SER A 122 -1.21 13.61 -5.07
N GLY A 123 -0.91 12.54 -5.82
CA GLY A 123 0.31 12.41 -6.61
C GLY A 123 1.59 12.15 -5.79
N LYS A 124 1.49 11.96 -4.47
CA LYS A 124 2.60 11.68 -3.55
C LYS A 124 2.43 10.37 -2.78
N THR A 125 1.53 9.49 -3.23
CA THR A 125 1.46 8.12 -2.75
C THR A 125 2.64 7.30 -3.28
N ALA A 126 3.01 6.21 -2.62
CA ALA A 126 4.06 5.32 -3.10
C ALA A 126 3.79 4.85 -4.54
N ALA A 127 2.55 4.47 -4.85
CA ALA A 127 2.13 4.10 -6.20
C ALA A 127 2.40 5.19 -7.24
N SER A 128 2.16 6.47 -6.90
CA SER A 128 2.40 7.57 -7.83
C SER A 128 3.88 7.93 -7.97
N LEU A 129 4.63 7.85 -6.87
CA LEU A 129 6.06 8.22 -6.85
C LEU A 129 6.93 7.21 -7.59
N TYR A 130 6.58 5.92 -7.53
CA TYR A 130 7.39 4.82 -8.04
C TYR A 130 6.79 4.12 -9.26
N ALA A 131 5.76 4.70 -9.90
CA ALA A 131 5.03 4.10 -11.03
C ALA A 131 5.92 3.72 -12.25
N ALA A 132 7.10 4.31 -12.38
CA ALA A 132 8.02 4.05 -13.48
C ALA A 132 9.42 3.66 -12.99
N ASP A 133 9.55 3.19 -11.74
CA ASP A 133 10.83 2.76 -11.19
C ASP A 133 11.05 1.26 -11.46
N PRO A 134 12.09 0.90 -12.23
CA PRO A 134 12.33 -0.49 -12.63
C PRO A 134 12.62 -1.43 -11.44
N ASP A 135 13.21 -0.92 -10.35
CA ASP A 135 13.52 -1.76 -9.18
C ASP A 135 12.25 -2.12 -8.43
N ILE A 136 11.29 -1.19 -8.35
CA ILE A 136 9.99 -1.43 -7.75
C ILE A 136 9.12 -2.33 -8.63
N GLU A 137 9.11 -2.11 -9.96
CA GLU A 137 8.44 -3.01 -10.91
C GLU A 137 8.96 -4.45 -10.77
N ASN A 138 10.28 -4.62 -10.71
CA ASN A 138 10.90 -5.92 -10.52
C ASN A 138 10.56 -6.55 -9.16
N ALA A 139 10.56 -5.77 -8.09
CA ALA A 139 10.21 -6.27 -6.76
C ALA A 139 8.76 -6.77 -6.72
N ILE A 140 7.80 -6.00 -7.26
CA ILE A 140 6.39 -6.38 -7.35
C ILE A 140 6.22 -7.61 -8.25
N THR A 141 6.92 -7.67 -9.39
CA THR A 141 6.88 -8.81 -10.30
C THR A 141 7.36 -10.08 -9.59
N ILE A 142 8.47 -10.04 -8.86
CA ILE A 142 9.02 -11.18 -8.11
C ILE A 142 7.99 -11.68 -7.07
N VAL A 143 7.40 -10.77 -6.28
CA VAL A 143 6.39 -11.14 -5.28
C VAL A 143 5.13 -11.69 -5.95
N SER A 144 4.69 -11.11 -7.06
CA SER A 144 3.52 -11.59 -7.82
C SER A 144 3.73 -13.00 -8.37
N VAL A 145 4.93 -13.28 -8.92
CA VAL A 145 5.29 -14.64 -9.40
C VAL A 145 5.28 -15.63 -8.25
N GLU A 146 5.82 -15.25 -7.09
CA GLU A 146 5.84 -16.10 -5.89
C GLU A 146 4.43 -16.42 -5.39
N ILE A 147 3.55 -15.42 -5.32
CA ILE A 147 2.13 -15.60 -4.94
C ILE A 147 1.45 -16.54 -5.94
N PHE A 148 1.61 -16.30 -7.25
CA PHE A 148 1.03 -17.14 -8.29
C PHE A 148 1.46 -18.59 -8.16
N GLN A 149 2.78 -18.83 -8.01
CA GLN A 149 3.33 -20.17 -7.88
C GLN A 149 2.86 -20.88 -6.60
N SER A 150 2.74 -20.16 -5.47
CA SER A 150 2.26 -20.75 -4.23
C SER A 150 0.81 -21.22 -4.33
N ILE A 151 -0.05 -20.48 -5.03
CA ILE A 151 -1.46 -20.82 -5.23
C ILE A 151 -1.58 -22.00 -6.19
N THR A 152 -0.87 -21.98 -7.33
CA THR A 152 -0.93 -23.05 -8.33
C THR A 152 -0.31 -24.35 -7.84
N ALA A 153 0.79 -24.32 -7.11
CA ALA A 153 1.38 -25.50 -6.49
C ALA A 153 0.45 -26.16 -5.45
N ALA A 154 -0.26 -25.36 -4.65
CA ALA A 154 -1.22 -25.88 -3.69
C ALA A 154 -2.48 -26.51 -4.35
N GLY A 155 -2.86 -26.02 -5.54
CA GLY A 155 -4.02 -26.50 -6.29
C GLY A 155 -3.79 -27.83 -7.06
N GLY A 156 -2.58 -28.33 -7.15
CA GLY A 156 -2.25 -29.59 -7.84
C GLY A 156 -2.57 -29.60 -9.34
N GLN A 157 -2.81 -28.46 -9.96
CA GLN A 157 -3.23 -28.32 -11.36
C GLN A 157 -2.19 -27.60 -12.18
N ILE A 158 -1.08 -28.28 -12.48
CA ILE A 158 -0.35 -28.04 -13.72
C ILE A 158 -0.42 -29.35 -14.50
N GLU A 159 -1.47 -29.56 -15.27
CA GLU A 159 -1.52 -30.57 -16.31
C GLU A 159 -0.63 -30.13 -17.48
N GLY A 160 0.62 -30.46 -17.38
CA GLY A 160 1.58 -30.48 -18.47
C GLY A 160 2.40 -31.76 -18.33
N VAL A 161 2.41 -32.56 -19.38
CA VAL A 161 3.17 -33.79 -19.49
C VAL A 161 4.62 -33.50 -19.07
N ASP A 162 5.15 -34.17 -18.06
CA ASP A 162 6.50 -34.08 -17.49
C ASP A 162 6.77 -33.06 -16.38
N PHE A 163 5.78 -32.43 -15.77
CA PHE A 163 6.03 -31.64 -14.58
C PHE A 163 5.83 -32.49 -13.31
N VAL A 164 6.92 -32.94 -12.70
CA VAL A 164 6.89 -33.45 -11.33
C VAL A 164 6.77 -32.24 -10.41
N PRO A 165 5.67 -32.05 -9.69
CA PRO A 165 5.55 -30.94 -8.74
C PRO A 165 6.59 -31.13 -7.65
N THR A 166 7.71 -30.46 -7.76
CA THR A 166 8.60 -30.26 -6.62
C THR A 166 7.80 -29.43 -5.62
N PRO A 167 7.68 -29.87 -4.35
CA PRO A 167 6.97 -29.08 -3.35
C PRO A 167 7.58 -27.69 -3.33
N TYR A 168 6.76 -26.69 -3.72
CA TYR A 168 7.19 -25.32 -3.78
C TYR A 168 7.62 -24.89 -2.38
N ARG A 169 8.90 -24.65 -2.21
CA ARG A 169 9.45 -24.05 -1.00
C ARG A 169 9.60 -22.57 -1.31
N MET A 170 8.75 -21.76 -0.69
CA MET A 170 8.94 -20.31 -0.66
C MET A 170 10.42 -20.05 -0.38
N GLY A 171 11.11 -19.46 -1.35
CA GLY A 171 12.57 -19.35 -1.30
C GLY A 171 12.95 -18.55 -0.05
N ARG A 172 13.73 -19.14 0.85
CA ARG A 172 14.23 -18.48 2.08
C ARG A 172 14.88 -17.12 1.80
N ASN A 173 15.27 -16.91 0.54
CA ASN A 173 15.93 -15.68 0.09
C ASN A 173 14.99 -14.66 -0.54
N LEU A 174 13.67 -14.93 -0.66
CA LEU A 174 12.75 -13.99 -1.28
C LEU A 174 12.74 -12.62 -0.56
N PRO A 175 12.56 -12.56 0.78
CA PRO A 175 12.60 -11.27 1.48
C PRO A 175 13.92 -10.52 1.25
N ALA A 176 15.06 -11.22 1.30
CA ALA A 176 16.36 -10.59 1.09
C ALA A 176 16.53 -10.06 -0.34
N ARG A 177 16.05 -10.79 -1.36
CA ARG A 177 16.09 -10.36 -2.77
C ARG A 177 15.20 -9.14 -3.01
N VAL A 178 13.97 -9.19 -2.54
CA VAL A 178 13.02 -8.07 -2.65
C VAL A 178 13.58 -6.87 -1.91
N TYR A 179 14.04 -7.07 -0.67
CA TYR A 179 14.59 -6.00 0.15
C TYR A 179 15.82 -5.34 -0.49
N SER A 180 16.70 -6.11 -1.15
CA SER A 180 17.85 -5.54 -1.87
C SER A 180 17.46 -4.60 -3.01
N LEU A 181 16.31 -4.81 -3.66
CA LEU A 181 15.80 -3.94 -4.72
C LEU A 181 15.20 -2.65 -4.16
N ILE A 182 14.44 -2.75 -3.06
CA ILE A 182 13.69 -1.63 -2.50
C ILE A 182 14.44 -0.85 -1.42
N ALA A 183 15.57 -1.35 -0.91
CA ALA A 183 16.27 -0.82 0.28
C ALA A 183 16.56 0.68 0.23
N LYS A 184 16.84 1.23 -0.95
CA LYS A 184 17.10 2.68 -1.13
C LYS A 184 15.86 3.56 -1.01
N TYR A 185 14.67 2.96 -1.03
CA TYR A 185 13.37 3.64 -0.99
C TYR A 185 12.57 3.33 0.27
N VAL A 186 13.09 2.42 1.12
CA VAL A 186 12.37 2.02 2.34
C VAL A 186 12.46 3.11 3.38
N SER A 187 11.31 3.50 3.93
CA SER A 187 11.26 4.41 5.06
C SER A 187 11.93 3.79 6.28
N VAL A 188 12.84 4.53 6.90
CA VAL A 188 13.54 4.09 8.13
C VAL A 188 12.54 3.82 9.26
N ASP A 189 11.44 4.56 9.30
CA ASP A 189 10.38 4.41 10.29
C ASP A 189 9.59 3.10 10.11
N SER A 190 9.52 2.56 8.89
CA SER A 190 8.87 1.26 8.62
C SER A 190 9.71 0.05 9.06
N MET A 191 10.99 0.26 9.37
CA MET A 191 11.91 -0.80 9.82
C MET A 191 11.84 -1.07 11.33
N VAL A 192 11.17 -0.23 12.10
CA VAL A 192 11.13 -0.27 13.58
C VAL A 192 9.87 -0.94 14.12
N GLN A 193 9.05 -1.54 13.25
CA GLN A 193 7.82 -2.25 13.63
C GLN A 193 8.03 -3.75 13.82
#